data_4b63a6b4533c23aa8d6155f6cf33f2c6
#
_entry.id   4b63a6b4533c23aa8d6155f6cf33f2c6
#
_cell.length_a   1.000
_cell.length_b   1.000
_cell.length_c   1.000
_cell.angle_alpha   90.00
_cell.angle_beta   90.00
_cell.angle_gamma   90.00
#
_symmetry.space_group_name_H-M   'P 1'
#
loop_
_entity.id
_entity.type
_entity.pdbx_description
1 polymer ?
#
loop_
_entity_poly.entity_id
_entity_poly.type
_entity_poly.pdbx_seq_one_letter_code
_entity_poly.pdbx_strand_id
1 'polypeptide(L)'
;MASLSSFDIVSDFDQQELKNALDQTQREILQRYDLKDTKTTIEATDSQLTITSNSEHTLGAVRDLLESKFVRRGLSLKILDYGEEEPASGGRVRQVVKLRRGIPEDLAKQISKRIRDDFKKVTPQIQGNAVRVQAKNKDDLQAVIQALKAEDYPVALQFTNYR
;
A
#
# COMPACT_ATOMS: atom_id res chain seq x y z
N MET A 1 7.59 -2.83 -39.30
CA MET A 1 6.73 -2.19 -38.30
C MET A 1 7.50 -1.97 -37.01
N ALA A 2 7.34 -0.78 -36.44
CA ALA A 2 7.90 -0.54 -35.13
C ALA A 2 7.09 -1.31 -34.09
N SER A 3 7.76 -2.10 -33.25
CA SER A 3 7.10 -2.78 -32.17
C SER A 3 6.83 -1.79 -31.03
N LEU A 4 5.72 -2.02 -30.31
CA LEU A 4 5.39 -1.20 -29.16
C LEU A 4 6.16 -1.71 -27.94
N SER A 5 6.66 -0.78 -27.15
CA SER A 5 7.16 -1.06 -25.81
C SER A 5 6.04 -0.79 -24.82
N SER A 6 6.08 -1.46 -23.69
CA SER A 6 5.04 -1.29 -22.67
C SER A 6 5.58 -1.51 -21.27
N PHE A 7 4.81 -1.04 -20.29
CA PHE A 7 4.96 -1.43 -18.89
C PHE A 7 3.60 -1.42 -18.23
N ASP A 8 3.51 -2.00 -17.03
CA ASP A 8 2.28 -2.00 -16.26
C ASP A 8 2.45 -1.16 -15.00
N ILE A 9 1.43 -0.36 -14.69
CA ILE A 9 1.30 0.35 -13.43
C ILE A 9 0.44 -0.50 -12.52
N VAL A 10 0.99 -0.88 -11.38
CA VAL A 10 0.29 -1.73 -10.40
C VAL A 10 0.43 -1.13 -9.01
N SER A 11 -0.42 -1.58 -8.09
CA SER A 11 -0.26 -1.30 -6.67
C SER A 11 -0.39 -2.62 -5.92
N ASP A 12 0.73 -3.13 -5.44
CA ASP A 12 0.76 -4.44 -4.80
C ASP A 12 1.87 -4.45 -3.74
N PHE A 13 1.94 -5.50 -2.97
CA PHE A 13 3.00 -5.68 -1.99
C PHE A 13 3.32 -7.15 -1.84
N ASP A 14 4.53 -7.44 -1.36
CA ASP A 14 4.99 -8.80 -1.10
C ASP A 14 4.32 -9.33 0.16
N GLN A 15 3.54 -10.39 0.04
CA GLN A 15 2.81 -10.98 1.16
C GLN A 15 3.75 -11.52 2.24
N GLN A 16 4.90 -12.05 1.85
CA GLN A 16 5.89 -12.55 2.81
C GLN A 16 6.52 -11.41 3.62
N GLU A 17 6.78 -10.27 2.98
CA GLU A 17 7.31 -9.10 3.67
C GLU A 17 6.28 -8.52 4.64
N LEU A 18 5.00 -8.54 4.27
CA LEU A 18 3.92 -8.16 5.19
C LEU A 18 3.93 -9.05 6.44
N LYS A 19 4.01 -10.36 6.22
CA LYS A 19 4.06 -11.32 7.34
C LYS A 19 5.27 -11.08 8.22
N ASN A 20 6.43 -10.83 7.63
CA ASN A 20 7.66 -10.53 8.39
C ASN A 20 7.49 -9.26 9.23
N ALA A 21 6.89 -8.22 8.67
CA ALA A 21 6.64 -6.97 9.40
C ALA A 21 5.71 -7.20 10.59
N LEU A 22 4.64 -7.99 10.40
CA LEU A 22 3.71 -8.33 11.46
C LEU A 22 4.37 -9.17 12.55
N ASP A 23 5.15 -10.16 12.18
CA ASP A 23 5.86 -11.01 13.15
C ASP A 23 6.83 -10.18 13.99
N GLN A 24 7.57 -9.27 13.37
CA GLN A 24 8.50 -8.38 14.08
C GLN A 24 7.75 -7.44 15.02
N THR A 25 6.61 -6.90 14.58
CA THR A 25 5.77 -6.03 15.40
C THR A 25 5.27 -6.78 16.64
N GLN A 26 4.75 -7.99 16.45
CA GLN A 26 4.24 -8.79 17.55
C GLN A 26 5.32 -9.17 18.56
N ARG A 27 6.51 -9.53 18.07
CA ARG A 27 7.64 -9.85 18.95
C ARG A 27 8.05 -8.65 19.79
N GLU A 28 8.12 -7.48 19.21
CA GLU A 28 8.53 -6.28 19.93
C GLU A 28 7.46 -5.85 20.94
N ILE A 29 6.18 -6.01 20.63
CA ILE A 29 5.09 -5.77 21.58
C ILE A 29 5.29 -6.60 22.86
N LEU A 30 5.66 -7.86 22.72
CA LEU A 30 5.88 -8.75 23.86
C LEU A 30 7.13 -8.41 24.65
N GLN A 31 8.08 -7.70 24.08
CA GLN A 31 9.38 -7.39 24.69
C GLN A 31 9.46 -5.96 25.23
N ARG A 32 8.76 -5.01 24.62
CA ARG A 32 8.83 -3.62 25.05
C ARG A 32 8.13 -3.42 26.38
N TYR A 33 8.80 -2.75 27.30
CA TYR A 33 8.29 -2.49 28.65
C TYR A 33 6.94 -1.78 28.63
N ASP A 34 6.75 -0.83 27.70
CA ASP A 34 5.53 -0.03 27.60
C ASP A 34 4.38 -0.76 26.89
N LEU A 35 4.63 -1.92 26.29
CA LEU A 35 3.62 -2.63 25.48
C LEU A 35 3.32 -4.05 25.95
N LYS A 36 4.25 -4.70 26.64
CA LYS A 36 4.17 -6.13 26.93
C LYS A 36 2.96 -6.56 27.75
N ASP A 37 2.43 -5.67 28.60
CA ASP A 37 1.31 -5.98 29.49
C ASP A 37 0.01 -5.26 29.09
N THR A 38 -0.09 -4.82 27.83
CA THR A 38 -1.22 -4.03 27.35
C THR A 38 -2.33 -4.86 26.72
N LYS A 39 -2.21 -6.20 26.73
CA LYS A 39 -3.16 -7.12 26.10
C LYS A 39 -3.39 -6.79 24.63
N THR A 40 -2.34 -6.34 23.94
CA THR A 40 -2.40 -5.99 22.53
C THR A 40 -2.39 -7.25 21.69
N THR A 41 -3.31 -7.32 20.73
CA THR A 41 -3.36 -8.40 19.75
C THR A 41 -3.43 -7.80 18.34
N ILE A 42 -2.80 -8.47 17.39
CA ILE A 42 -2.92 -8.15 15.97
C ILE A 42 -3.35 -9.42 15.27
N GLU A 43 -4.55 -9.40 14.70
CA GLU A 43 -5.07 -10.50 13.91
C GLU A 43 -5.04 -10.10 12.44
N ALA A 44 -4.59 -11.00 11.58
CA ALA A 44 -4.42 -10.70 10.17
C ALA A 44 -5.19 -11.68 9.30
N THR A 45 -5.85 -11.13 8.28
CA THR A 45 -6.35 -11.91 7.14
C THR A 45 -5.60 -11.43 5.89
N ASP A 46 -5.93 -11.97 4.73
CA ASP A 46 -5.30 -11.54 3.48
C ASP A 46 -5.58 -10.09 3.13
N SER A 47 -6.66 -9.52 3.66
CA SER A 47 -7.15 -8.19 3.26
C SER A 47 -7.20 -7.17 4.38
N GLN A 48 -6.99 -7.57 5.64
CA GLN A 48 -7.09 -6.62 6.76
C GLN A 48 -6.35 -7.09 8.00
N LEU A 49 -6.04 -6.11 8.86
CA LEU A 49 -5.51 -6.34 10.20
C LEU A 49 -6.55 -5.85 11.20
N THR A 50 -6.65 -6.53 12.34
CA THR A 50 -7.45 -6.05 13.47
C THR A 50 -6.51 -5.89 14.66
N ILE A 51 -6.33 -4.64 15.11
CA ILE A 51 -5.47 -4.32 16.25
C ILE A 51 -6.35 -4.01 17.45
N THR A 52 -6.13 -4.71 18.55
CA THR A 52 -6.86 -4.47 19.81
C THR A 52 -5.84 -4.20 20.90
N SER A 53 -6.08 -3.18 21.72
CA SER A 53 -5.19 -2.81 22.80
C SER A 53 -5.97 -2.28 23.99
N ASN A 54 -5.26 -2.00 25.12
CA ASN A 54 -5.91 -1.59 26.36
C ASN A 54 -6.37 -0.13 26.39
N SER A 55 -5.89 0.71 25.46
CA SER A 55 -6.23 2.14 25.42
C SER A 55 -5.94 2.73 24.05
N GLU A 56 -6.50 3.90 23.79
CA GLU A 56 -6.21 4.64 22.55
C GLU A 56 -4.74 5.04 22.47
N HIS A 57 -4.15 5.43 23.60
CA HIS A 57 -2.74 5.79 23.67
C HIS A 57 -1.84 4.62 23.26
N THR A 58 -2.08 3.44 23.84
CA THR A 58 -1.30 2.25 23.50
C THR A 58 -1.52 1.82 22.06
N LEU A 59 -2.75 1.93 21.56
CA LEU A 59 -3.06 1.63 20.17
C LEU A 59 -2.24 2.51 19.22
N GLY A 60 -2.11 3.80 19.54
CA GLY A 60 -1.26 4.71 18.78
C GLY A 60 0.22 4.30 18.77
N ALA A 61 0.73 3.86 19.91
CA ALA A 61 2.11 3.37 20.01
C ALA A 61 2.30 2.09 19.17
N VAL A 62 1.31 1.20 19.16
CA VAL A 62 1.35 -0.02 18.33
C VAL A 62 1.33 0.33 16.85
N ARG A 63 0.52 1.31 16.45
CA ARG A 63 0.52 1.77 15.05
C ARG A 63 1.89 2.30 14.63
N ASP A 64 2.51 3.12 15.47
CA ASP A 64 3.83 3.67 15.18
C ASP A 64 4.87 2.56 15.01
N LEU A 65 4.79 1.54 15.87
CA LEU A 65 5.69 0.38 15.78
C LEU A 65 5.45 -0.39 14.49
N LEU A 66 4.20 -0.66 14.15
CA LEU A 66 3.82 -1.36 12.92
C LEU A 66 4.36 -0.61 11.69
N GLU A 67 4.15 0.70 11.65
CA GLU A 67 4.61 1.52 10.53
C GLU A 67 6.13 1.50 10.39
N SER A 68 6.87 1.52 11.52
CA SER A 68 8.32 1.44 11.47
C SER A 68 8.79 0.10 10.88
N LYS A 69 8.10 -0.99 11.22
CA LYS A 69 8.42 -2.31 10.65
C LYS A 69 8.08 -2.40 9.17
N PHE A 70 6.98 -1.78 8.75
CA PHE A 70 6.63 -1.67 7.33
C PHE A 70 7.76 -0.98 6.55
N VAL A 71 8.21 0.17 7.03
CA VAL A 71 9.29 0.93 6.37
C VAL A 71 10.56 0.08 6.28
N ARG A 72 10.93 -0.60 7.35
CA ARG A 72 12.13 -1.44 7.38
C ARG A 72 12.07 -2.61 6.40
N ARG A 73 10.87 -3.12 6.15
CA ARG A 73 10.68 -4.24 5.21
C ARG A 73 10.39 -3.77 3.79
N GLY A 74 10.52 -2.47 3.52
CA GLY A 74 10.30 -1.92 2.18
C GLY A 74 8.85 -1.81 1.77
N LEU A 75 7.92 -1.86 2.72
CA LEU A 75 6.49 -1.75 2.46
C LEU A 75 6.05 -0.28 2.57
N SER A 76 5.21 0.16 1.65
CA SER A 76 4.65 1.50 1.68
C SER A 76 3.60 1.63 2.79
N LEU A 77 3.62 2.75 3.51
CA LEU A 77 2.58 3.05 4.50
C LEU A 77 1.21 3.28 3.84
N LYS A 78 1.18 3.53 2.54
CA LYS A 78 -0.08 3.68 1.79
C LYS A 78 -0.88 2.39 1.70
N ILE A 79 -0.27 1.25 2.01
CA ILE A 79 -0.96 -0.04 2.11
C ILE A 79 -1.98 -0.01 3.25
N LEU A 80 -1.68 0.74 4.32
CA LEU A 80 -2.48 0.76 5.55
C LEU A 80 -3.62 1.77 5.45
N ASP A 81 -4.84 1.29 5.45
CA ASP A 81 -6.06 2.11 5.45
C ASP A 81 -6.73 1.96 6.81
N TYR A 82 -6.43 2.89 7.71
CA TYR A 82 -6.93 2.85 9.08
C TYR A 82 -8.41 3.19 9.15
N GLY A 83 -9.20 2.30 9.76
CA GLY A 83 -10.57 2.57 10.11
C GLY A 83 -10.66 3.37 11.41
N GLU A 84 -11.87 3.58 11.89
CA GLU A 84 -12.09 4.29 13.14
C GLU A 84 -11.76 3.39 14.34
N GLU A 85 -11.29 4.01 15.42
CA GLU A 85 -11.12 3.32 16.68
C GLU A 85 -12.48 3.09 17.30
N GLU A 86 -12.72 1.89 17.81
CA GLU A 86 -13.99 1.52 18.40
C GLU A 86 -13.80 0.73 19.69
N PRO A 87 -14.79 0.80 20.62
CA PRO A 87 -14.71 0.02 21.84
C PRO A 87 -14.70 -1.48 21.56
N ALA A 88 -13.97 -2.22 22.38
CA ALA A 88 -13.92 -3.67 22.34
C ALA A 88 -14.19 -4.22 23.74
N SER A 89 -14.41 -5.53 23.84
CA SER A 89 -14.71 -6.18 25.11
C SER A 89 -13.58 -5.99 26.13
N GLY A 90 -13.95 -5.90 27.42
CA GLY A 90 -12.98 -5.74 28.50
C GLY A 90 -12.37 -4.35 28.60
N GLY A 91 -13.05 -3.32 28.10
CA GLY A 91 -12.55 -1.94 28.15
C GLY A 91 -11.43 -1.67 27.16
N ARG A 92 -11.19 -2.57 26.21
CA ARG A 92 -10.16 -2.40 25.20
C ARG A 92 -10.65 -1.53 24.04
N VAL A 93 -9.73 -1.17 23.16
CA VAL A 93 -10.00 -0.40 21.95
C VAL A 93 -9.53 -1.22 20.76
N ARG A 94 -10.33 -1.22 19.70
CA ARG A 94 -10.05 -1.98 18.49
C ARG A 94 -10.03 -1.07 17.29
N GLN A 95 -9.13 -1.38 16.34
CA GLN A 95 -9.10 -0.69 15.06
C GLN A 95 -8.88 -1.69 13.94
N VAL A 96 -9.72 -1.62 12.91
CA VAL A 96 -9.55 -2.43 11.71
C VAL A 96 -8.74 -1.61 10.71
N VAL A 97 -7.71 -2.22 10.14
CA VAL A 97 -6.85 -1.62 9.13
C VAL A 97 -7.00 -2.42 7.86
N LYS A 98 -7.56 -1.83 6.82
CA LYS A 98 -7.66 -2.51 5.53
C LYS A 98 -6.31 -2.44 4.83
N LEU A 99 -5.97 -3.50 4.11
CA LEU A 99 -4.74 -3.58 3.33
C LEU A 99 -5.06 -3.27 1.88
N ARG A 100 -4.58 -2.12 1.38
CA ARG A 100 -4.86 -1.69 0.00
C ARG A 100 -4.00 -2.48 -0.97
N ARG A 101 -4.66 -3.12 -1.93
CA ARG A 101 -4.01 -3.87 -3.00
C ARG A 101 -4.76 -3.59 -4.30
N GLY A 102 -4.01 -3.30 -5.36
CA GLY A 102 -4.59 -2.93 -6.64
C GLY A 102 -4.87 -1.43 -6.75
N ILE A 103 -5.07 -0.97 -7.97
CA ILE A 103 -5.44 0.42 -8.25
C ILE A 103 -6.96 0.47 -8.35
N PRO A 104 -7.63 1.27 -7.49
CA PRO A 104 -9.09 1.41 -7.60
C PRO A 104 -9.49 1.97 -8.97
N GLU A 105 -10.67 1.61 -9.44
CA GLU A 105 -11.15 1.99 -10.77
C GLU A 105 -11.12 3.50 -11.01
N ASP A 106 -11.58 4.28 -10.03
CA ASP A 106 -11.59 5.75 -10.16
C ASP A 106 -10.19 6.31 -10.33
N LEU A 107 -9.23 5.79 -9.57
CA LEU A 107 -7.84 6.21 -9.67
C LEU A 107 -7.23 5.78 -11.01
N ALA A 108 -7.54 4.57 -11.47
CA ALA A 108 -7.08 4.09 -12.77
C ALA A 108 -7.56 5.00 -13.90
N LYS A 109 -8.80 5.46 -13.82
CA LYS A 109 -9.35 6.41 -14.79
C LYS A 109 -8.64 7.75 -14.74
N GLN A 110 -8.34 8.27 -13.55
CA GLN A 110 -7.59 9.52 -13.40
C GLN A 110 -6.18 9.41 -14.00
N ILE A 111 -5.49 8.33 -13.72
CA ILE A 111 -4.13 8.10 -14.23
C ILE A 111 -4.17 8.00 -15.75
N SER A 112 -5.12 7.23 -16.30
CA SER A 112 -5.27 7.05 -17.74
C SER A 112 -5.57 8.37 -18.44
N LYS A 113 -6.45 9.18 -17.86
CA LYS A 113 -6.79 10.50 -18.41
C LYS A 113 -5.57 11.41 -18.43
N ARG A 114 -4.82 11.46 -17.33
CA ARG A 114 -3.60 12.26 -17.27
C ARG A 114 -2.60 11.84 -18.33
N ILE A 115 -2.41 10.54 -18.52
CA ILE A 115 -1.47 10.04 -19.53
C ILE A 115 -1.93 10.46 -20.93
N ARG A 116 -3.22 10.30 -21.25
CA ARG A 116 -3.76 10.70 -22.55
C ARG A 116 -3.62 12.20 -22.80
N ASP A 117 -3.87 13.01 -21.77
CA ASP A 117 -3.85 14.47 -21.91
C ASP A 117 -2.41 15.03 -22.04
N ASP A 118 -1.48 14.49 -21.28
CA ASP A 118 -0.12 15.04 -21.16
C ASP A 118 0.90 14.33 -22.04
N PHE A 119 0.62 13.11 -22.49
CA PHE A 119 1.55 12.29 -23.27
C PHE A 119 0.85 11.72 -24.50
N LYS A 120 0.78 12.55 -25.53
CA LYS A 120 -0.02 12.25 -26.73
C LYS A 120 0.43 11.02 -27.52
N LYS A 121 1.70 10.64 -27.38
CA LYS A 121 2.27 9.48 -28.08
C LYS A 121 2.16 8.18 -27.27
N VAL A 122 1.54 8.24 -26.10
CA VAL A 122 1.45 7.12 -25.19
C VAL A 122 -0.03 6.71 -25.06
N THR A 123 -0.27 5.41 -25.05
CA THR A 123 -1.63 4.85 -24.93
C THR A 123 -1.77 4.09 -23.63
N PRO A 124 -2.61 4.56 -22.70
CA PRO A 124 -2.94 3.81 -21.50
C PRO A 124 -4.14 2.89 -21.73
N GLN A 125 -4.15 1.75 -21.05
CA GLN A 125 -5.27 0.80 -21.09
C GLN A 125 -5.47 0.22 -19.70
N ILE A 126 -6.67 0.37 -19.15
CA ILE A 126 -7.01 -0.20 -17.85
C ILE A 126 -7.22 -1.70 -18.02
N GLN A 127 -6.51 -2.51 -17.21
CA GLN A 127 -6.61 -3.96 -17.22
C GLN A 127 -6.82 -4.44 -15.78
N GLY A 128 -8.08 -4.73 -15.42
CA GLY A 128 -8.39 -5.12 -14.05
C GLY A 128 -8.04 -4.03 -13.06
N ASN A 129 -7.15 -4.32 -12.14
CA ASN A 129 -6.67 -3.36 -11.13
C ASN A 129 -5.29 -2.77 -11.49
N ALA A 130 -4.91 -2.81 -12.76
CA ALA A 130 -3.65 -2.29 -13.27
C ALA A 130 -3.89 -1.39 -14.48
N VAL A 131 -2.88 -0.62 -14.87
CA VAL A 131 -2.91 0.20 -16.08
C VAL A 131 -1.70 -0.18 -16.94
N ARG A 132 -1.96 -0.67 -18.15
CA ARG A 132 -0.89 -0.94 -19.13
C ARG A 132 -0.65 0.30 -19.97
N VAL A 133 0.62 0.65 -20.15
CA VAL A 133 1.03 1.84 -20.87
C VAL A 133 1.91 1.42 -22.04
N GLN A 134 1.56 1.84 -23.24
CA GLN A 134 2.27 1.46 -24.49
C GLN A 134 2.73 2.69 -25.24
N ALA A 135 3.89 2.59 -25.89
CA ALA A 135 4.40 3.61 -26.79
C ALA A 135 5.42 3.01 -27.75
N LYS A 136 5.64 3.68 -28.89
CA LYS A 136 6.69 3.27 -29.83
C LYS A 136 8.08 3.58 -29.29
N ASN A 137 8.20 4.62 -28.49
CA ASN A 137 9.47 5.12 -27.98
C ASN A 137 9.56 4.90 -26.47
N LYS A 138 10.62 4.23 -26.03
CA LYS A 138 10.86 3.98 -24.61
C LYS A 138 11.07 5.25 -23.81
N ASP A 139 11.60 6.32 -24.42
CA ASP A 139 11.78 7.60 -23.74
C ASP A 139 10.43 8.21 -23.34
N ASP A 140 9.40 8.02 -24.17
CA ASP A 140 8.04 8.47 -23.84
C ASP A 140 7.50 7.71 -22.61
N LEU A 141 7.80 6.44 -22.51
CA LEU A 141 7.41 5.62 -21.35
C LEU A 141 8.12 6.08 -20.08
N GLN A 142 9.42 6.38 -20.17
CA GLN A 142 10.18 6.88 -19.01
C GLN A 142 9.65 8.24 -18.55
N ALA A 143 9.23 9.09 -19.47
CA ALA A 143 8.64 10.38 -19.13
C ALA A 143 7.35 10.20 -18.30
N VAL A 144 6.51 9.23 -18.68
CA VAL A 144 5.30 8.89 -17.93
C VAL A 144 5.65 8.42 -16.51
N ILE A 145 6.62 7.52 -16.39
CA ILE A 145 7.05 7.00 -15.08
C ILE A 145 7.52 8.13 -14.17
N GLN A 146 8.36 9.04 -14.68
CA GLN A 146 8.87 10.15 -13.88
C GLN A 146 7.73 11.09 -13.44
N ALA A 147 6.79 11.38 -14.34
CA ALA A 147 5.66 12.23 -14.01
C ALA A 147 4.77 11.62 -12.93
N LEU A 148 4.49 10.32 -13.00
CA LEU A 148 3.65 9.65 -12.01
C LEU A 148 4.37 9.48 -10.66
N LYS A 149 5.69 9.26 -10.67
CA LYS A 149 6.46 9.22 -9.42
C LYS A 149 6.47 10.55 -8.68
N ALA A 150 6.36 11.66 -9.40
CA ALA A 150 6.34 13.00 -8.80
C ALA A 150 5.00 13.34 -8.15
N GLU A 151 3.95 12.58 -8.44
CA GLU A 151 2.62 12.79 -7.86
C GLU A 151 2.44 11.97 -6.59
N ASP A 152 1.64 12.51 -5.67
CA ASP A 152 1.28 11.81 -4.42
C ASP A 152 -0.10 11.19 -4.57
N TYR A 153 -0.14 9.95 -5.06
CA TYR A 153 -1.39 9.20 -5.17
C TYR A 153 -1.74 8.50 -3.85
N PRO A 154 -3.02 8.20 -3.61
CA PRO A 154 -3.44 7.55 -2.35
C PRO A 154 -3.00 6.11 -2.21
N VAL A 155 -2.51 5.48 -3.29
CA VAL A 155 -1.93 4.14 -3.24
C VAL A 155 -0.50 4.19 -3.76
N ALA A 156 0.33 3.24 -3.31
CA ALA A 156 1.69 3.12 -3.82
C ALA A 156 1.66 2.55 -5.23
N LEU A 157 2.36 3.19 -6.16
CA LEU A 157 2.44 2.71 -7.53
C LEU A 157 3.79 2.03 -7.78
N GLN A 158 3.75 0.89 -8.44
CA GLN A 158 4.93 0.22 -8.95
C GLN A 158 4.83 0.16 -10.47
N PHE A 159 5.98 0.21 -11.13
CA PHE A 159 6.10 0.17 -12.59
C PHE A 159 6.87 -1.09 -12.95
N THR A 160 6.20 -2.02 -13.59
CA THR A 160 6.71 -3.37 -13.75
C THR A 160 6.35 -3.94 -15.12
N ASN A 161 6.77 -5.18 -15.37
CA ASN A 161 6.40 -5.92 -16.57
C ASN A 161 6.81 -5.21 -17.86
N TYR A 162 8.04 -4.68 -17.87
CA TYR A 162 8.60 -4.00 -19.06
C TYR A 162 8.74 -4.96 -20.23
N ARG A 163 8.30 -4.52 -21.40
CA ARG A 163 8.38 -5.31 -22.63
C ARG A 163 8.89 -4.50 -23.80
#